data_2ad1918424e9f90f7e8ff12e81c0ea3b
#
_entry.id   2ad1918424e9f90f7e8ff12e81c0ea3b
#
_cell.length_a   1.000
_cell.length_b   1.000
_cell.length_c   1.000
_cell.angle_alpha   90.00
_cell.angle_beta   90.00
_cell.angle_gamma   90.00
#
_symmetry.space_group_name_H-M   'P 1'
#
loop_
_entity.id
_entity.type
_entity.pdbx_description
1 polymer ?
#
loop_
_entity_poly.entity_id
_entity_poly.type
_entity_poly.pdbx_seq_one_letter_code
_entity_poly.pdbx_strand_id
1 'polypeptide(L)'
;MSKKTLKFPTGFFWGTATSAHQVEGGNVNEWSEWEKKNAKQWTKKARRHWKKWQQEKFPEMFQPANYISGQACDHYHLFEKDFDLAKYLGHKAYRFSIEWSRIEPKEGKIDQKEIEHYRQVLLALKERGLEPFVSLYHWTVPIWFSQKGGWLNPKAPYYFDRFVKIVSQNLFGQVNFWITLNEAMLCAGASYLRGTFPPQKRNVFKFLKAVNNLAKAHQLAYRSLHLIDLDCQVGIAKHNIYFKNIPLAEYFWNNRFLNKIKKEQDFIGLNYYKHHQFPKKKNLPVSDLDWEIYPKGIYYVLKDLKKYNKPIYVTENGLADAQDARRAKFTKDHLYWIHKAIKEDVDVRGYFHWSLLDNFEWDKGFWPRFGLIEVDYQTLKRIPRPSAYQYAKICRENALKL
;
A
#
# COMPACT_ATOMS: atom_id res chain seq x y z
N MET A 1 12.36 35.78 -11.88
CA MET A 1 11.45 34.90 -12.64
C MET A 1 10.39 34.37 -11.66
N SER A 2 9.10 34.59 -11.93
CA SER A 2 8.03 34.05 -11.09
C SER A 2 8.07 32.53 -11.15
N LYS A 3 8.18 31.87 -9.98
CA LYS A 3 8.16 30.41 -9.90
C LYS A 3 6.81 29.92 -10.44
N LYS A 4 6.84 29.05 -11.44
CA LYS A 4 5.63 28.46 -12.03
C LYS A 4 4.89 27.64 -11.00
N THR A 5 3.61 27.95 -10.77
CA THR A 5 2.74 27.24 -9.84
C THR A 5 1.80 26.32 -10.62
N LEU A 6 1.79 25.03 -10.27
CA LEU A 6 0.94 24.01 -10.85
C LEU A 6 -0.21 23.71 -9.88
N LYS A 7 -1.42 24.19 -10.17
CA LYS A 7 -2.63 23.95 -9.37
C LYS A 7 -3.25 22.60 -9.73
N PHE A 8 -3.64 21.83 -8.73
CA PHE A 8 -4.37 20.57 -8.89
C PHE A 8 -5.88 20.82 -8.93
N PRO A 9 -6.69 19.88 -9.42
CA PRO A 9 -8.16 20.02 -9.45
C PRO A 9 -8.74 20.33 -8.07
N THR A 10 -9.85 21.04 -8.05
CA THR A 10 -10.64 21.22 -6.81
C THR A 10 -11.12 19.86 -6.32
N GLY A 11 -11.08 19.62 -5.02
CA GLY A 11 -11.45 18.32 -4.44
C GLY A 11 -10.39 17.22 -4.59
N PHE A 12 -9.16 17.55 -5.02
CA PHE A 12 -8.07 16.58 -5.10
C PHE A 12 -7.70 16.08 -3.69
N PHE A 13 -7.74 14.77 -3.47
CA PHE A 13 -7.40 14.16 -2.21
C PHE A 13 -5.88 14.10 -1.98
N TRP A 14 -5.42 14.83 -1.01
CA TRP A 14 -4.06 14.76 -0.51
C TRP A 14 -4.02 13.90 0.74
N GLY A 15 -3.20 12.86 0.76
CA GLY A 15 -3.17 11.96 1.90
C GLY A 15 -1.89 11.17 2.03
N THR A 16 -1.92 10.24 2.96
CA THR A 16 -0.90 9.23 3.21
C THR A 16 -1.53 7.87 3.39
N ALA A 17 -0.71 6.83 3.29
CA ALA A 17 -1.15 5.46 3.43
C ALA A 17 -0.36 4.72 4.51
N THR A 18 -0.99 3.71 5.12
CA THR A 18 -0.40 2.69 5.98
C THR A 18 -1.06 1.33 5.74
N SER A 19 -0.53 0.27 6.33
CA SER A 19 -1.21 -1.02 6.40
C SER A 19 -1.16 -1.59 7.82
N ALA A 20 -2.20 -2.30 8.22
CA ALA A 20 -2.41 -2.81 9.56
C ALA A 20 -1.20 -3.59 10.09
N HIS A 21 -0.74 -4.60 9.35
CA HIS A 21 0.37 -5.44 9.78
C HIS A 21 1.68 -4.66 9.98
N GLN A 22 1.89 -3.63 9.16
CA GLN A 22 3.14 -2.85 9.17
C GLN A 22 3.19 -1.81 10.30
N VAL A 23 2.04 -1.34 10.81
CA VAL A 23 2.01 -0.25 11.78
C VAL A 23 1.31 -0.56 13.10
N GLU A 24 0.31 -1.44 13.14
CA GLU A 24 -0.53 -1.62 14.33
C GLU A 24 0.21 -2.28 15.50
N GLY A 25 0.97 -3.33 15.22
CA GLY A 25 1.57 -4.17 16.26
C GLY A 25 0.65 -5.24 16.79
N GLY A 26 1.22 -6.29 17.41
CA GLY A 26 0.45 -7.37 18.06
C GLY A 26 -0.36 -8.27 17.10
N ASN A 27 -0.17 -8.17 15.80
CA ASN A 27 -0.94 -8.96 14.83
C ASN A 27 -0.57 -10.44 14.87
N VAL A 28 -1.61 -11.31 14.85
CA VAL A 28 -1.46 -12.77 14.81
C VAL A 28 -2.05 -13.30 13.52
N ASN A 29 -1.18 -13.50 12.52
CA ASN A 29 -1.56 -13.90 11.17
C ASN A 29 -0.50 -14.79 10.52
N GLU A 30 -0.69 -15.17 9.26
CA GLU A 30 0.27 -15.99 8.52
C GLU A 30 1.66 -15.34 8.46
N TRP A 31 1.73 -14.01 8.29
CA TRP A 31 2.99 -13.27 8.22
C TRP A 31 3.74 -13.28 9.55
N SER A 32 3.08 -12.93 10.65
CA SER A 32 3.71 -12.89 11.97
C SER A 32 4.29 -14.25 12.38
N GLU A 33 3.63 -15.35 12.01
CA GLU A 33 4.17 -16.70 12.23
C GLU A 33 5.34 -17.02 11.30
N TRP A 34 5.28 -16.52 10.08
CA TRP A 34 6.33 -16.73 9.09
C TRP A 34 7.60 -15.93 9.42
N GLU A 35 7.47 -14.70 9.89
CA GLU A 35 8.56 -13.84 10.36
C GLU A 35 9.41 -14.53 11.43
N LYS A 36 8.76 -15.00 12.48
CA LYS A 36 9.42 -15.70 13.60
C LYS A 36 10.26 -16.88 13.11
N LYS A 37 9.76 -17.63 12.13
CA LYS A 37 10.44 -18.79 11.55
C LYS A 37 11.62 -18.42 10.66
N ASN A 38 11.57 -17.26 10.00
CA ASN A 38 12.52 -16.89 8.95
C ASN A 38 13.52 -15.78 9.36
N ALA A 39 13.29 -15.06 10.46
CA ALA A 39 14.11 -13.91 10.87
C ALA A 39 15.62 -14.21 10.90
N LYS A 40 16.02 -15.31 11.54
CA LYS A 40 17.43 -15.75 11.58
C LYS A 40 18.00 -16.09 10.20
N GLN A 41 17.17 -16.58 9.27
CA GLN A 41 17.61 -16.87 7.91
C GLN A 41 17.83 -15.59 7.10
N TRP A 42 17.00 -14.56 7.32
CA TRP A 42 17.14 -13.29 6.60
C TRP A 42 18.41 -12.54 7.02
N THR A 43 18.79 -12.56 8.30
CA THR A 43 20.06 -11.97 8.73
C THR A 43 21.27 -12.62 8.02
N LYS A 44 21.24 -13.95 7.82
CA LYS A 44 22.28 -14.65 7.06
C LYS A 44 22.24 -14.29 5.56
N LYS A 45 21.04 -14.15 4.99
CA LYS A 45 20.88 -13.75 3.58
C LYS A 45 21.26 -12.30 3.34
N ALA A 46 21.09 -11.41 4.30
CA ALA A 46 21.38 -9.98 4.17
C ALA A 46 22.81 -9.72 3.67
N ARG A 47 23.81 -10.46 4.19
CA ARG A 47 25.21 -10.36 3.76
C ARG A 47 25.45 -10.67 2.27
N ARG A 48 24.60 -11.48 1.66
CA ARG A 48 24.71 -11.89 0.25
C ARG A 48 23.81 -11.09 -0.68
N HIS A 49 22.71 -10.57 -0.15
CA HIS A 49 21.66 -9.93 -0.94
C HIS A 49 21.85 -8.43 -1.10
N TRP A 50 22.28 -7.75 -0.04
CA TRP A 50 22.43 -6.30 -0.04
C TRP A 50 23.85 -5.87 -0.43
N LYS A 51 23.95 -4.72 -1.09
CA LYS A 51 25.25 -4.12 -1.47
C LYS A 51 26.02 -3.68 -0.23
N LYS A 52 27.35 -3.61 -0.35
CA LYS A 52 28.23 -3.23 0.78
C LYS A 52 27.82 -1.92 1.43
N TRP A 53 27.53 -0.88 0.63
CA TRP A 53 27.09 0.41 1.15
C TRP A 53 25.79 0.35 1.96
N GLN A 54 24.84 -0.55 1.59
CA GLN A 54 23.62 -0.76 2.35
C GLN A 54 23.90 -1.46 3.68
N GLN A 55 24.78 -2.44 3.67
CA GLN A 55 25.19 -3.18 4.87
C GLN A 55 25.90 -2.28 5.88
N GLU A 56 26.74 -1.36 5.41
CA GLU A 56 27.44 -0.37 6.24
C GLU A 56 26.49 0.68 6.81
N LYS A 57 25.50 1.12 6.01
CA LYS A 57 24.52 2.14 6.40
C LYS A 57 23.43 1.60 7.33
N PHE A 58 23.06 0.33 7.22
CA PHE A 58 21.94 -0.29 7.92
C PHE A 58 22.33 -1.59 8.62
N PRO A 59 23.16 -1.54 9.67
CA PRO A 59 23.62 -2.73 10.39
C PRO A 59 22.50 -3.53 11.06
N GLU A 60 21.30 -2.92 11.26
CA GLU A 60 20.11 -3.54 11.81
C GLU A 60 19.66 -4.75 10.98
N MET A 61 19.95 -4.79 9.68
CA MET A 61 19.65 -5.92 8.83
C MET A 61 20.33 -7.23 9.24
N PHE A 62 21.33 -7.17 10.14
CA PHE A 62 21.99 -8.35 10.69
C PHE A 62 21.40 -8.81 12.01
N GLN A 63 20.36 -8.15 12.51
CA GLN A 63 19.68 -8.49 13.75
C GLN A 63 18.34 -9.21 13.45
N PRO A 64 18.06 -10.39 14.05
CA PRO A 64 16.79 -11.08 13.84
C PRO A 64 15.56 -10.25 14.22
N ALA A 65 15.67 -9.42 15.25
CA ALA A 65 14.60 -8.54 15.71
C ALA A 65 14.12 -7.56 14.63
N ASN A 66 15.02 -7.13 13.72
CA ASN A 66 14.65 -6.30 12.60
C ASN A 66 13.55 -6.91 11.70
N TYR A 67 13.44 -8.24 11.66
CA TYR A 67 12.54 -8.98 10.76
C TYR A 67 11.29 -9.54 11.48
N ILE A 68 10.97 -9.03 12.66
CA ILE A 68 9.79 -9.43 13.43
C ILE A 68 8.97 -8.18 13.69
N SER A 69 7.76 -8.11 13.14
CA SER A 69 6.90 -6.94 13.24
C SER A 69 6.55 -6.56 14.69
N GLY A 70 6.31 -7.55 15.55
CA GLY A 70 6.13 -7.34 16.98
C GLY A 70 5.13 -6.25 17.32
N GLN A 71 5.59 -5.22 18.05
CA GLN A 71 4.81 -4.04 18.40
C GLN A 71 4.70 -3.05 17.23
N ALA A 72 5.51 -3.19 16.18
CA ALA A 72 5.57 -2.26 15.05
C ALA A 72 5.65 -0.80 15.51
N CYS A 73 4.72 0.05 15.06
CA CYS A 73 4.61 1.45 15.48
C CYS A 73 3.60 1.64 16.61
N ASP A 74 2.96 0.58 17.09
CA ASP A 74 1.87 0.64 18.05
C ASP A 74 0.71 1.57 17.61
N HIS A 75 0.48 1.62 16.30
CA HIS A 75 -0.60 2.44 15.74
C HIS A 75 -1.98 2.02 16.27
N TYR A 76 -2.14 0.75 16.62
CA TYR A 76 -3.37 0.23 17.22
C TYR A 76 -3.83 1.02 18.43
N HIS A 77 -2.91 1.47 19.31
CA HIS A 77 -3.21 2.27 20.47
C HIS A 77 -3.00 3.77 20.24
N LEU A 78 -2.20 4.16 19.24
CA LEU A 78 -1.76 5.53 19.01
C LEU A 78 -2.38 6.16 17.75
N PHE A 79 -3.42 5.54 17.16
CA PHE A 79 -4.02 5.99 15.91
C PHE A 79 -4.52 7.44 15.98
N GLU A 80 -5.11 7.86 17.07
CA GLU A 80 -5.60 9.25 17.23
C GLU A 80 -4.44 10.26 17.11
N LYS A 81 -3.34 9.98 17.80
CA LYS A 81 -2.13 10.81 17.75
C LYS A 81 -1.54 10.85 16.35
N ASP A 82 -1.54 9.71 15.64
CA ASP A 82 -1.03 9.64 14.30
C ASP A 82 -1.94 10.39 13.30
N PHE A 83 -3.26 10.36 13.52
CA PHE A 83 -4.22 11.16 12.74
C PHE A 83 -4.15 12.65 13.03
N ASP A 84 -3.87 13.05 14.29
CA ASP A 84 -3.59 14.45 14.63
C ASP A 84 -2.39 14.99 13.85
N LEU A 85 -1.33 14.18 13.72
CA LEU A 85 -0.17 14.52 12.91
C LEU A 85 -0.51 14.60 11.41
N ALA A 86 -1.33 13.68 10.88
CA ALA A 86 -1.79 13.73 9.51
C ALA A 86 -2.61 15.00 9.22
N LYS A 87 -3.55 15.36 10.10
CA LYS A 87 -4.32 16.60 10.03
C LYS A 87 -3.42 17.82 10.11
N TYR A 88 -2.50 17.85 11.07
CA TYR A 88 -1.50 18.92 11.23
C TYR A 88 -0.67 19.12 9.95
N LEU A 89 -0.32 18.06 9.25
CA LEU A 89 0.36 18.08 7.97
C LEU A 89 -0.56 18.44 6.79
N GLY A 90 -1.82 18.81 7.04
CA GLY A 90 -2.75 19.29 6.01
C GLY A 90 -3.35 18.22 5.11
N HIS A 91 -3.26 16.95 5.51
CA HIS A 91 -3.89 15.87 4.76
C HIS A 91 -5.42 16.02 4.78
N LYS A 92 -6.07 15.50 3.74
CA LYS A 92 -7.54 15.49 3.56
C LYS A 92 -8.09 14.06 3.45
N ALA A 93 -7.21 13.08 3.32
CA ALA A 93 -7.57 11.67 3.26
C ALA A 93 -6.50 10.82 3.93
N TYR A 94 -6.89 9.64 4.37
CA TYR A 94 -6.00 8.66 4.96
C TYR A 94 -6.36 7.25 4.46
N ARG A 95 -5.37 6.54 3.93
CA ARG A 95 -5.54 5.15 3.51
C ARG A 95 -4.95 4.21 4.55
N PHE A 96 -5.73 3.23 5.00
CA PHE A 96 -5.29 2.17 5.90
C PHE A 96 -5.91 0.84 5.55
N SER A 97 -5.52 -0.24 6.21
CA SER A 97 -6.16 -1.54 6.03
C SER A 97 -6.77 -2.05 7.33
N ILE A 98 -7.86 -2.81 7.20
CA ILE A 98 -8.44 -3.60 8.28
C ILE A 98 -7.74 -4.96 8.30
N GLU A 99 -7.25 -5.39 9.46
CA GLU A 99 -6.58 -6.67 9.61
C GLU A 99 -7.61 -7.81 9.74
N TRP A 100 -7.74 -8.62 8.70
CA TRP A 100 -8.69 -9.72 8.67
C TRP A 100 -8.51 -10.69 9.84
N SER A 101 -7.27 -10.97 10.22
CA SER A 101 -6.96 -11.89 11.32
C SER A 101 -7.43 -11.39 12.69
N ARG A 102 -7.59 -10.09 12.88
CA ARG A 102 -8.19 -9.50 14.08
C ARG A 102 -9.70 -9.72 14.08
N ILE A 103 -10.36 -9.37 12.97
CA ILE A 103 -11.82 -9.49 12.84
C ILE A 103 -12.30 -10.95 12.94
N GLU A 104 -11.56 -11.88 12.31
CA GLU A 104 -11.91 -13.30 12.24
C GLU A 104 -10.69 -14.17 12.60
N PRO A 105 -10.27 -14.20 13.87
CA PRO A 105 -9.07 -14.94 14.31
C PRO A 105 -9.20 -16.46 14.15
N LYS A 106 -10.42 -16.98 14.18
CA LYS A 106 -10.79 -18.37 13.88
C LYS A 106 -11.96 -18.37 12.93
N GLU A 107 -12.02 -19.37 12.03
CA GLU A 107 -13.09 -19.43 11.03
C GLU A 107 -14.49 -19.31 11.65
N GLY A 108 -15.26 -18.34 11.17
CA GLY A 108 -16.63 -18.03 11.63
C GLY A 108 -16.72 -17.44 13.04
N LYS A 109 -15.60 -17.18 13.71
CA LYS A 109 -15.57 -16.50 15.02
C LYS A 109 -15.18 -15.05 14.84
N ILE A 110 -16.17 -14.18 14.94
CA ILE A 110 -16.00 -12.74 14.74
C ILE A 110 -15.73 -12.09 16.09
N ASP A 111 -14.64 -11.29 16.15
CA ASP A 111 -14.31 -10.50 17.32
C ASP A 111 -14.98 -9.14 17.24
N GLN A 112 -16.03 -8.95 18.05
CA GLN A 112 -16.78 -7.70 18.09
C GLN A 112 -15.97 -6.52 18.68
N LYS A 113 -14.96 -6.79 19.51
CA LYS A 113 -14.08 -5.75 20.05
C LYS A 113 -13.21 -5.14 18.95
N GLU A 114 -12.73 -5.99 18.04
CA GLU A 114 -11.92 -5.53 16.92
C GLU A 114 -12.76 -4.77 15.88
N ILE A 115 -14.02 -5.15 15.67
CA ILE A 115 -14.97 -4.36 14.87
C ILE A 115 -15.17 -2.98 15.49
N GLU A 116 -15.39 -2.93 16.80
CA GLU A 116 -15.57 -1.65 17.51
C GLU A 116 -14.28 -0.80 17.48
N HIS A 117 -13.10 -1.42 17.61
CA HIS A 117 -11.84 -0.71 17.42
C HIS A 117 -11.76 -0.01 16.06
N TYR A 118 -12.03 -0.72 14.95
CA TYR A 118 -12.02 -0.08 13.63
C TYR A 118 -13.13 0.95 13.43
N ARG A 119 -14.25 0.83 14.15
CA ARG A 119 -15.27 1.87 14.21
C ARG A 119 -14.73 3.16 14.85
N GLN A 120 -14.00 3.04 15.97
CA GLN A 120 -13.34 4.17 16.62
C GLN A 120 -12.25 4.80 15.73
N VAL A 121 -11.48 3.98 15.02
CA VAL A 121 -10.49 4.44 14.01
C VAL A 121 -11.18 5.30 12.94
N LEU A 122 -12.32 4.86 12.40
CA LEU A 122 -13.08 5.61 11.40
C LEU A 122 -13.67 6.90 11.95
N LEU A 123 -14.23 6.88 13.16
CA LEU A 123 -14.73 8.07 13.83
C LEU A 123 -13.62 9.10 14.04
N ALA A 124 -12.46 8.67 14.55
CA ALA A 124 -11.32 9.54 14.77
C ALA A 124 -10.80 10.19 13.47
N LEU A 125 -10.85 9.49 12.33
CA LEU A 125 -10.54 10.07 11.02
C LEU A 125 -11.56 11.14 10.62
N LYS A 126 -12.85 10.84 10.73
CA LYS A 126 -13.95 11.76 10.38
C LYS A 126 -13.94 13.03 11.21
N GLU A 127 -13.72 12.93 12.52
CA GLU A 127 -13.58 14.09 13.43
C GLU A 127 -12.44 15.02 13.04
N ARG A 128 -11.41 14.48 12.41
CA ARG A 128 -10.27 15.23 11.91
C ARG A 128 -10.43 15.73 10.48
N GLY A 129 -11.56 15.42 9.84
CA GLY A 129 -11.82 15.76 8.42
C GLY A 129 -10.91 15.02 7.45
N LEU A 130 -10.51 13.80 7.81
CA LEU A 130 -9.72 12.91 6.98
C LEU A 130 -10.64 11.87 6.33
N GLU A 131 -10.79 11.90 5.02
CA GLU A 131 -11.58 10.90 4.29
C GLU A 131 -10.91 9.52 4.35
N PRO A 132 -11.60 8.48 4.86
CA PRO A 132 -11.02 7.14 4.95
C PRO A 132 -11.05 6.41 3.60
N PHE A 133 -9.88 5.91 3.17
CA PHE A 133 -9.74 4.93 2.10
C PHE A 133 -9.38 3.58 2.73
N VAL A 134 -10.32 2.66 2.81
CA VAL A 134 -10.19 1.43 3.59
C VAL A 134 -9.82 0.24 2.71
N SER A 135 -8.67 -0.36 2.99
CA SER A 135 -8.23 -1.59 2.32
C SER A 135 -8.67 -2.81 3.12
N LEU A 136 -9.33 -3.78 2.45
CA LEU A 136 -9.84 -5.00 3.07
C LEU A 136 -8.81 -6.16 3.05
N TYR A 137 -7.85 -6.11 2.14
CA TYR A 137 -6.74 -7.05 2.06
C TYR A 137 -5.44 -6.33 1.74
N HIS A 138 -4.49 -6.43 2.67
CA HIS A 138 -3.13 -5.94 2.47
C HIS A 138 -2.09 -7.03 2.83
N TRP A 139 -2.15 -8.14 2.08
CA TRP A 139 -1.23 -9.30 2.04
C TRP A 139 -1.38 -10.32 3.17
N THR A 140 -1.76 -9.89 4.36
CA THR A 140 -1.94 -10.78 5.51
C THR A 140 -3.28 -11.52 5.47
N VAL A 141 -3.28 -12.74 6.00
CA VAL A 141 -4.49 -13.55 6.13
C VAL A 141 -4.51 -14.26 7.48
N PRO A 142 -5.71 -14.60 8.02
CA PRO A 142 -5.81 -15.41 9.22
C PRO A 142 -5.10 -16.76 9.09
N ILE A 143 -4.55 -17.25 10.18
CA ILE A 143 -3.84 -18.55 10.21
C ILE A 143 -4.73 -19.68 9.72
N TRP A 144 -6.02 -19.72 10.13
CA TRP A 144 -6.97 -20.74 9.69
C TRP A 144 -7.18 -20.74 8.17
N PHE A 145 -7.20 -19.54 7.54
CA PHE A 145 -7.34 -19.41 6.09
C PHE A 145 -6.10 -19.95 5.36
N SER A 146 -4.91 -19.63 5.86
CA SER A 146 -3.65 -20.15 5.34
C SER A 146 -3.57 -21.68 5.47
N GLN A 147 -3.95 -22.24 6.63
CA GLN A 147 -4.00 -23.69 6.89
C GLN A 147 -4.97 -24.43 5.96
N LYS A 148 -6.04 -23.78 5.51
CA LYS A 148 -6.96 -24.31 4.49
C LYS A 148 -6.45 -24.18 3.05
N GLY A 149 -5.19 -23.78 2.85
CA GLY A 149 -4.56 -23.65 1.54
C GLY A 149 -4.55 -22.21 0.99
N GLY A 150 -4.99 -21.23 1.75
CA GLY A 150 -4.94 -19.82 1.41
C GLY A 150 -5.62 -19.52 0.05
N TRP A 151 -5.01 -18.67 -0.74
CA TRP A 151 -5.53 -18.30 -2.08
C TRP A 151 -5.52 -19.43 -3.11
N LEU A 152 -4.98 -20.61 -2.79
CA LEU A 152 -5.10 -21.80 -3.66
C LEU A 152 -6.40 -22.59 -3.40
N ASN A 153 -7.07 -22.36 -2.28
CA ASN A 153 -8.34 -23.01 -1.98
C ASN A 153 -9.45 -22.46 -2.92
N PRO A 154 -10.24 -23.32 -3.58
CA PRO A 154 -11.33 -22.86 -4.45
C PRO A 154 -12.43 -22.10 -3.69
N LYS A 155 -12.53 -22.29 -2.36
CA LYS A 155 -13.44 -21.54 -1.49
C LYS A 155 -12.87 -20.21 -0.99
N ALA A 156 -11.60 -19.89 -1.26
CA ALA A 156 -10.95 -18.66 -0.82
C ALA A 156 -11.73 -17.38 -1.17
N PRO A 157 -12.27 -17.21 -2.40
CA PRO A 157 -13.08 -16.03 -2.75
C PRO A 157 -14.31 -15.86 -1.86
N TYR A 158 -14.95 -16.96 -1.45
CA TYR A 158 -16.15 -16.92 -0.61
C TYR A 158 -15.83 -16.64 0.87
N TYR A 159 -14.68 -17.11 1.37
CA TYR A 159 -14.22 -16.75 2.71
C TYR A 159 -13.90 -15.25 2.80
N PHE A 160 -13.26 -14.70 1.76
CA PHE A 160 -13.00 -13.27 1.68
C PHE A 160 -14.28 -12.46 1.56
N ASP A 161 -15.23 -12.85 0.72
CA ASP A 161 -16.52 -12.22 0.58
C ASP A 161 -17.32 -12.21 1.89
N ARG A 162 -17.28 -13.31 2.65
CA ARG A 162 -17.87 -13.37 4.00
C ARG A 162 -17.28 -12.30 4.92
N PHE A 163 -15.95 -12.21 4.97
CA PHE A 163 -15.25 -11.18 5.75
C PHE A 163 -15.67 -9.77 5.31
N VAL A 164 -15.70 -9.51 4.01
CA VAL A 164 -16.13 -8.23 3.44
C VAL A 164 -17.55 -7.86 3.90
N LYS A 165 -18.50 -8.80 3.81
CA LYS A 165 -19.87 -8.60 4.28
C LYS A 165 -19.95 -8.23 5.75
N ILE A 166 -19.23 -8.97 6.59
CA ILE A 166 -19.20 -8.72 8.03
C ILE A 166 -18.67 -7.31 8.31
N VAL A 167 -17.55 -6.94 7.72
CA VAL A 167 -16.93 -5.62 7.93
C VAL A 167 -17.84 -4.52 7.42
N SER A 168 -18.34 -4.61 6.20
CA SER A 168 -19.15 -3.55 5.59
C SER A 168 -20.51 -3.35 6.25
N GLN A 169 -21.15 -4.43 6.69
CA GLN A 169 -22.41 -4.33 7.46
C GLN A 169 -22.21 -3.63 8.80
N ASN A 170 -21.13 -3.94 9.50
CA ASN A 170 -20.85 -3.37 10.82
C ASN A 170 -20.32 -1.91 10.74
N LEU A 171 -19.72 -1.52 9.62
CA LEU A 171 -19.17 -0.19 9.38
C LEU A 171 -19.98 0.60 8.33
N PHE A 172 -21.23 0.22 8.11
CA PHE A 172 -22.14 0.85 7.15
C PHE A 172 -22.23 2.38 7.35
N GLY A 173 -22.20 3.12 6.24
CA GLY A 173 -22.28 4.59 6.23
C GLY A 173 -21.02 5.31 6.77
N GLN A 174 -19.96 4.55 7.12
CA GLN A 174 -18.74 5.15 7.64
C GLN A 174 -17.60 5.22 6.62
N VAL A 175 -17.68 4.48 5.53
CA VAL A 175 -16.60 4.35 4.53
C VAL A 175 -17.15 4.58 3.14
N ASN A 176 -16.71 5.66 2.50
CA ASN A 176 -17.06 5.97 1.11
C ASN A 176 -16.16 5.28 0.08
N PHE A 177 -14.91 4.95 0.44
CA PHE A 177 -13.92 4.40 -0.48
C PHE A 177 -13.36 3.07 0.03
N TRP A 178 -13.75 1.98 -0.62
CA TRP A 178 -13.26 0.64 -0.32
C TRP A 178 -12.21 0.18 -1.34
N ILE A 179 -11.08 -0.31 -0.86
CA ILE A 179 -10.05 -0.97 -1.64
C ILE A 179 -10.10 -2.45 -1.28
N THR A 180 -10.63 -3.29 -2.14
CA THR A 180 -10.78 -4.71 -1.83
C THR A 180 -9.44 -5.42 -1.68
N LEU A 181 -8.52 -5.19 -2.63
CA LEU A 181 -7.22 -5.86 -2.69
C LEU A 181 -6.08 -4.85 -2.90
N ASN A 182 -5.04 -4.95 -2.08
CA ASN A 182 -3.77 -4.29 -2.34
C ASN A 182 -2.82 -5.22 -3.11
N GLU A 183 -2.35 -4.75 -4.28
CA GLU A 183 -1.27 -5.36 -5.07
C GLU A 183 -1.38 -6.87 -5.29
N ALA A 184 -2.57 -7.35 -5.64
CA ALA A 184 -2.89 -8.77 -5.80
C ALA A 184 -1.86 -9.54 -6.65
N MET A 185 -1.41 -8.96 -7.78
CA MET A 185 -0.41 -9.57 -8.67
C MET A 185 0.97 -9.67 -8.03
N LEU A 186 1.38 -8.64 -7.28
CA LEU A 186 2.69 -8.62 -6.60
C LEU A 186 2.72 -9.65 -5.48
N CYS A 187 1.71 -9.65 -4.63
CA CYS A 187 1.57 -10.61 -3.53
C CYS A 187 1.54 -12.05 -4.07
N ALA A 188 0.66 -12.35 -5.02
CA ALA A 188 0.60 -13.69 -5.62
C ALA A 188 1.93 -14.09 -6.29
N GLY A 189 2.59 -13.16 -6.98
CA GLY A 189 3.90 -13.39 -7.58
C GLY A 189 5.00 -13.67 -6.57
N ALA A 190 5.02 -12.95 -5.46
CA ALA A 190 5.97 -13.17 -4.38
C ALA A 190 5.71 -14.50 -3.65
N SER A 191 4.45 -14.83 -3.39
CA SER A 191 4.04 -16.00 -2.61
C SER A 191 4.10 -17.32 -3.40
N TYR A 192 3.69 -17.30 -4.67
CA TYR A 192 3.47 -18.53 -5.45
C TYR A 192 4.39 -18.72 -6.64
N LEU A 193 5.05 -17.64 -7.15
CA LEU A 193 5.97 -17.73 -8.30
C LEU A 193 7.43 -17.62 -7.85
N ARG A 194 7.78 -16.61 -7.04
CA ARG A 194 9.16 -16.40 -6.56
C ARG A 194 9.46 -17.11 -5.25
N GLY A 195 8.44 -17.37 -4.42
CA GLY A 195 8.59 -18.02 -3.12
C GLY A 195 9.34 -17.15 -2.09
N THR A 196 9.19 -15.84 -2.18
CA THR A 196 9.79 -14.88 -1.26
C THR A 196 8.87 -14.50 -0.10
N PHE A 197 7.56 -14.62 -0.29
CA PHE A 197 6.53 -14.40 0.73
C PHE A 197 5.84 -15.71 1.12
N PRO A 198 5.15 -15.79 2.27
CA PRO A 198 4.37 -16.96 2.61
C PRO A 198 3.32 -17.24 1.53
N PRO A 199 2.99 -18.48 1.22
CA PRO A 199 3.52 -19.77 1.73
C PRO A 199 4.75 -20.29 0.98
N GLN A 200 5.58 -19.45 0.35
CA GLN A 200 6.86 -19.75 -0.29
C GLN A 200 6.81 -20.83 -1.39
N LYS A 201 5.78 -20.81 -2.21
CA LYS A 201 5.67 -21.72 -3.36
C LYS A 201 6.42 -21.15 -4.59
N ARG A 202 6.90 -22.04 -5.45
CA ARG A 202 7.57 -21.68 -6.72
C ARG A 202 6.94 -22.47 -7.85
N ASN A 203 5.76 -22.03 -8.32
CA ASN A 203 5.01 -22.76 -9.34
C ASN A 203 4.06 -21.83 -10.09
N VAL A 204 4.20 -21.76 -11.41
CA VAL A 204 3.42 -20.87 -12.28
C VAL A 204 1.92 -21.20 -12.25
N PHE A 205 1.54 -22.49 -12.18
CA PHE A 205 0.13 -22.88 -12.14
C PHE A 205 -0.52 -22.45 -10.82
N LYS A 206 0.21 -22.58 -9.69
CA LYS A 206 -0.25 -22.07 -8.39
C LYS A 206 -0.40 -20.56 -8.40
N PHE A 207 0.55 -19.84 -8.99
CA PHE A 207 0.45 -18.40 -9.18
C PHE A 207 -0.79 -18.02 -9.98
N LEU A 208 -1.03 -18.63 -11.14
CA LEU A 208 -2.20 -18.36 -11.98
C LEU A 208 -3.51 -18.69 -11.26
N LYS A 209 -3.55 -19.78 -10.50
CA LYS A 209 -4.71 -20.15 -9.67
C LYS A 209 -5.00 -19.11 -8.59
N ALA A 210 -3.96 -18.67 -7.85
CA ALA A 210 -4.10 -17.62 -6.85
C ALA A 210 -4.60 -16.30 -7.45
N VAL A 211 -4.05 -15.87 -8.59
CA VAL A 211 -4.49 -14.66 -9.31
C VAL A 211 -5.96 -14.76 -9.72
N ASN A 212 -6.41 -15.93 -10.22
CA ASN A 212 -7.81 -16.12 -10.57
C ASN A 212 -8.74 -16.08 -9.36
N ASN A 213 -8.35 -16.69 -8.23
CA ASN A 213 -9.11 -16.64 -6.99
C ASN A 213 -9.16 -15.22 -6.41
N LEU A 214 -8.06 -14.45 -6.46
CA LEU A 214 -8.05 -13.05 -6.06
C LEU A 214 -8.98 -12.19 -6.94
N ALA A 215 -8.98 -12.40 -8.27
CA ALA A 215 -9.90 -11.69 -9.14
C ALA A 215 -11.37 -12.01 -8.81
N LYS A 216 -11.70 -13.29 -8.59
CA LYS A 216 -13.03 -13.71 -8.16
C LYS A 216 -13.41 -13.14 -6.79
N ALA A 217 -12.45 -13.09 -5.87
CA ALA A 217 -12.66 -12.50 -4.54
C ALA A 217 -13.02 -11.02 -4.64
N HIS A 218 -12.30 -10.26 -5.46
CA HIS A 218 -12.64 -8.87 -5.74
C HIS A 218 -14.05 -8.71 -6.34
N GLN A 219 -14.40 -9.52 -7.35
CA GLN A 219 -15.71 -9.44 -8.01
C GLN A 219 -16.87 -9.74 -7.04
N LEU A 220 -16.71 -10.72 -6.14
CA LEU A 220 -17.68 -11.00 -5.09
C LEU A 220 -17.77 -9.84 -4.10
N ALA A 221 -16.63 -9.37 -3.60
CA ALA A 221 -16.54 -8.25 -2.66
C ALA A 221 -17.16 -6.97 -3.22
N TYR A 222 -16.89 -6.64 -4.50
CA TYR A 222 -17.49 -5.49 -5.18
C TYR A 222 -19.03 -5.55 -5.12
N ARG A 223 -19.60 -6.70 -5.51
CA ARG A 223 -21.05 -6.90 -5.51
C ARG A 223 -21.64 -6.83 -4.10
N SER A 224 -20.97 -7.43 -3.13
CA SER A 224 -21.42 -7.42 -1.74
C SER A 224 -21.39 -6.03 -1.12
N LEU A 225 -20.35 -5.23 -1.40
CA LEU A 225 -20.26 -3.86 -0.94
C LEU A 225 -21.41 -3.01 -1.51
N HIS A 226 -21.66 -3.07 -2.81
CA HIS A 226 -22.75 -2.34 -3.44
C HIS A 226 -24.15 -2.83 -3.07
N LEU A 227 -24.30 -4.10 -2.65
CA LEU A 227 -25.58 -4.58 -2.09
C LEU A 227 -25.86 -4.01 -0.69
N ILE A 228 -24.80 -3.68 0.06
CA ILE A 228 -24.89 -3.14 1.42
C ILE A 228 -24.99 -1.61 1.38
N ASP A 229 -24.18 -0.97 0.53
CA ASP A 229 -24.11 0.49 0.36
C ASP A 229 -23.96 0.84 -1.13
N LEU A 230 -25.04 1.35 -1.73
CA LEU A 230 -25.07 1.69 -3.16
C LEU A 230 -24.20 2.88 -3.52
N ASP A 231 -23.93 3.77 -2.55
CA ASP A 231 -23.22 5.03 -2.78
C ASP A 231 -21.70 4.88 -2.59
N CYS A 232 -21.23 3.76 -2.01
CA CYS A 232 -19.82 3.54 -1.79
C CYS A 232 -19.03 3.40 -3.11
N GLN A 233 -17.79 3.78 -3.11
CA GLN A 233 -16.86 3.62 -4.23
C GLN A 233 -15.93 2.44 -3.97
N VAL A 234 -15.86 1.49 -4.89
CA VAL A 234 -15.10 0.27 -4.74
C VAL A 234 -14.04 0.13 -5.83
N GLY A 235 -12.80 -0.06 -5.43
CA GLY A 235 -11.69 -0.29 -6.36
C GLY A 235 -10.64 -1.25 -5.80
N ILE A 236 -9.50 -1.30 -6.46
CA ILE A 236 -8.29 -1.99 -5.98
C ILE A 236 -7.12 -1.02 -5.94
N ALA A 237 -6.08 -1.34 -5.16
CA ALA A 237 -4.78 -0.70 -5.29
C ALA A 237 -3.87 -1.62 -6.11
N LYS A 238 -3.49 -1.17 -7.29
CA LYS A 238 -2.73 -1.95 -8.27
C LYS A 238 -1.29 -1.46 -8.38
N HIS A 239 -0.35 -2.36 -8.11
CA HIS A 239 1.05 -2.10 -8.41
C HIS A 239 1.29 -2.17 -9.93
N ASN A 240 1.52 -1.03 -10.56
CA ASN A 240 1.92 -0.94 -11.95
C ASN A 240 3.38 -0.50 -12.09
N ILE A 241 4.05 -1.08 -13.06
CA ILE A 241 5.44 -0.81 -13.43
C ILE A 241 5.45 -0.11 -14.79
N TYR A 242 6.27 0.92 -14.97
CA TYR A 242 6.52 1.42 -16.30
C TYR A 242 7.51 0.52 -17.04
N PHE A 243 7.04 -0.11 -18.11
CA PHE A 243 7.83 -0.96 -18.99
C PHE A 243 8.14 -0.20 -20.29
N LYS A 244 9.39 0.19 -20.49
CA LYS A 244 9.82 0.80 -21.75
C LYS A 244 10.34 -0.26 -22.70
N ASN A 245 9.70 -0.38 -23.88
CA ASN A 245 10.06 -1.35 -24.93
C ASN A 245 9.92 -2.82 -24.52
N ILE A 246 8.99 -3.13 -23.59
CA ILE A 246 8.73 -4.51 -23.13
C ILE A 246 7.20 -4.75 -23.06
N PRO A 247 6.47 -4.69 -24.20
CA PRO A 247 4.99 -4.66 -24.18
C PRO A 247 4.33 -5.92 -23.62
N LEU A 248 4.92 -7.10 -23.83
CA LEU A 248 4.38 -8.35 -23.27
C LEU A 248 4.43 -8.37 -21.73
N ALA A 249 5.53 -7.88 -21.14
CA ALA A 249 5.65 -7.77 -19.69
C ALA A 249 4.66 -6.74 -19.15
N GLU A 250 4.49 -5.60 -19.84
CA GLU A 250 3.51 -4.58 -19.49
C GLU A 250 2.09 -5.13 -19.49
N TYR A 251 1.67 -5.80 -20.57
CA TYR A 251 0.35 -6.42 -20.64
C TYR A 251 0.14 -7.43 -19.50
N PHE A 252 1.08 -8.34 -19.32
CA PHE A 252 0.96 -9.39 -18.31
C PHE A 252 0.89 -8.83 -16.89
N TRP A 253 1.75 -7.87 -16.55
CA TRP A 253 1.86 -7.33 -15.20
C TRP A 253 0.82 -6.26 -14.90
N ASN A 254 0.67 -5.26 -15.79
CA ASN A 254 -0.20 -4.11 -15.55
C ASN A 254 -1.65 -4.40 -15.91
N ASN A 255 -1.91 -5.04 -17.05
CA ASN A 255 -3.24 -5.03 -17.67
C ASN A 255 -4.04 -6.30 -17.42
N ARG A 256 -3.41 -7.48 -17.38
CA ARG A 256 -4.13 -8.76 -17.30
C ARG A 256 -5.11 -8.84 -16.13
N PHE A 257 -4.72 -8.41 -14.94
CA PHE A 257 -5.58 -8.44 -13.77
C PHE A 257 -6.72 -7.43 -13.90
N LEU A 258 -6.41 -6.18 -14.26
CA LEU A 258 -7.40 -5.13 -14.48
C LEU A 258 -8.44 -5.51 -15.54
N ASN A 259 -8.01 -6.15 -16.63
CA ASN A 259 -8.92 -6.62 -17.68
C ASN A 259 -9.92 -7.69 -17.18
N LYS A 260 -9.53 -8.51 -16.19
CA LYS A 260 -10.42 -9.51 -15.59
C LYS A 260 -11.52 -8.90 -14.73
N ILE A 261 -11.27 -7.73 -14.15
CA ILE A 261 -12.16 -7.09 -13.17
C ILE A 261 -12.68 -5.73 -13.64
N LYS A 262 -12.52 -5.38 -14.91
CA LYS A 262 -12.80 -4.04 -15.46
C LYS A 262 -14.22 -3.56 -15.25
N LYS A 263 -15.18 -4.47 -15.09
CA LYS A 263 -16.59 -4.16 -14.85
C LYS A 263 -16.92 -3.92 -13.38
N GLU A 264 -16.12 -4.50 -12.50
CA GLU A 264 -16.30 -4.45 -11.06
C GLU A 264 -15.30 -3.45 -10.43
N GLN A 265 -15.31 -2.18 -10.89
CA GLN A 265 -14.48 -1.10 -10.36
C GLN A 265 -15.17 0.25 -10.57
N ASP A 266 -15.20 1.09 -9.53
CA ASP A 266 -15.65 2.48 -9.63
C ASP A 266 -14.43 3.40 -9.80
N PHE A 267 -13.29 3.02 -9.24
CA PHE A 267 -12.01 3.71 -9.40
C PHE A 267 -10.84 2.73 -9.50
N ILE A 268 -9.68 3.22 -9.93
CA ILE A 268 -8.42 2.50 -9.92
C ILE A 268 -7.45 3.16 -8.95
N GLY A 269 -6.98 2.42 -7.95
CA GLY A 269 -5.83 2.82 -7.15
C GLY A 269 -4.52 2.42 -7.85
N LEU A 270 -3.58 3.35 -7.94
CA LEU A 270 -2.25 3.13 -8.51
C LEU A 270 -1.19 3.16 -7.41
N ASN A 271 -0.44 2.08 -7.25
CA ASN A 271 0.82 2.05 -6.51
C ASN A 271 1.97 2.07 -7.52
N TYR A 272 2.82 3.11 -7.46
CA TYR A 272 3.92 3.27 -8.39
C TYR A 272 5.26 3.46 -7.66
N TYR A 273 6.21 2.53 -7.92
CA TYR A 273 7.55 2.54 -7.32
C TYR A 273 8.68 2.28 -8.32
N LYS A 274 8.40 1.53 -9.39
CA LYS A 274 9.44 0.96 -10.23
C LYS A 274 9.20 1.17 -11.73
N HIS A 275 10.30 1.13 -12.46
CA HIS A 275 10.28 1.01 -13.90
C HIS A 275 11.21 -0.12 -14.36
N HIS A 276 10.98 -0.62 -15.56
CA HIS A 276 11.90 -1.47 -16.28
C HIS A 276 12.03 -0.95 -17.71
N GLN A 277 13.25 -0.86 -18.20
CA GLN A 277 13.50 -0.42 -19.58
C GLN A 277 14.55 -1.26 -20.26
N PHE A 278 14.37 -1.46 -21.56
CA PHE A 278 15.35 -2.10 -22.41
C PHE A 278 15.71 -1.16 -23.58
N PRO A 279 17.02 -0.91 -23.88
CA PRO A 279 18.16 -1.26 -23.04
C PRO A 279 18.16 -0.52 -21.67
N LYS A 280 18.83 -1.13 -20.67
CA LYS A 280 18.88 -0.57 -19.31
C LYS A 280 19.62 0.78 -19.31
N LYS A 281 19.03 1.81 -18.74
CA LYS A 281 19.70 3.09 -18.51
C LYS A 281 20.67 2.95 -17.34
N LYS A 282 21.89 3.48 -17.51
CA LYS A 282 22.91 3.49 -16.44
C LYS A 282 22.78 4.76 -15.58
N ASN A 283 23.19 4.67 -14.32
CA ASN A 283 23.38 5.81 -13.42
C ASN A 283 22.11 6.62 -13.06
N LEU A 284 20.97 5.95 -12.89
CA LEU A 284 19.83 6.58 -12.24
C LEU A 284 20.04 6.66 -10.71
N PRO A 285 19.55 7.73 -10.06
CA PRO A 285 19.55 7.78 -8.60
C PRO A 285 18.71 6.64 -8.03
N VAL A 286 19.12 6.13 -6.86
CA VAL A 286 18.45 5.00 -6.21
C VAL A 286 17.98 5.35 -4.81
N SER A 287 16.96 4.62 -4.32
CA SER A 287 16.52 4.62 -2.92
C SER A 287 17.50 3.83 -2.02
N ASP A 288 17.25 3.84 -0.72
CA ASP A 288 17.98 2.97 0.22
C ASP A 288 17.80 1.48 -0.08
N LEU A 289 16.69 1.10 -0.74
CA LEU A 289 16.44 -0.26 -1.25
C LEU A 289 17.07 -0.55 -2.62
N ASP A 290 17.93 0.34 -3.13
CA ASP A 290 18.54 0.24 -4.46
C ASP A 290 17.50 0.23 -5.61
N TRP A 291 16.31 0.80 -5.38
CA TRP A 291 15.30 0.98 -6.42
C TRP A 291 15.58 2.27 -7.20
N GLU A 292 15.66 2.14 -8.51
CA GLU A 292 15.88 3.28 -9.39
C GLU A 292 14.73 4.30 -9.28
N ILE A 293 15.06 5.58 -9.11
CA ILE A 293 14.10 6.68 -9.03
C ILE A 293 13.81 7.16 -10.45
N TYR A 294 12.58 6.94 -10.92
CA TYR A 294 12.16 7.32 -12.27
C TYR A 294 10.77 7.98 -12.29
N PRO A 295 10.68 9.27 -11.92
CA PRO A 295 9.39 9.96 -11.76
C PRO A 295 8.55 10.03 -13.04
N LYS A 296 9.19 10.15 -14.22
CA LYS A 296 8.47 10.20 -15.49
C LYS A 296 7.68 8.92 -15.80
N GLY A 297 8.04 7.80 -15.17
CA GLY A 297 7.34 6.53 -15.38
C GLY A 297 5.88 6.56 -14.91
N ILE A 298 5.57 7.29 -13.83
CA ILE A 298 4.19 7.42 -13.35
C ILE A 298 3.27 8.08 -14.38
N TYR A 299 3.78 9.05 -15.14
CA TYR A 299 3.03 9.70 -16.23
C TYR A 299 2.61 8.68 -17.30
N TYR A 300 3.53 7.82 -17.75
CA TYR A 300 3.21 6.82 -18.77
C TYR A 300 2.22 5.77 -18.25
N VAL A 301 2.38 5.33 -16.99
CA VAL A 301 1.44 4.40 -16.35
C VAL A 301 0.04 5.02 -16.22
N LEU A 302 -0.05 6.28 -15.82
CA LEU A 302 -1.33 7.00 -15.74
C LEU A 302 -2.00 7.14 -17.11
N LYS A 303 -1.23 7.44 -18.15
CA LYS A 303 -1.72 7.51 -19.55
C LYS A 303 -2.26 6.15 -20.01
N ASP A 304 -1.59 5.04 -19.67
CA ASP A 304 -2.07 3.69 -20.00
C ASP A 304 -3.37 3.36 -19.25
N LEU A 305 -3.51 3.75 -17.99
CA LEU A 305 -4.72 3.51 -17.20
C LEU A 305 -5.94 4.29 -17.69
N LYS A 306 -5.77 5.41 -18.43
CA LYS A 306 -6.86 6.18 -19.02
C LYS A 306 -7.84 5.34 -19.84
N LYS A 307 -7.37 4.25 -20.48
CA LYS A 307 -8.18 3.33 -21.29
C LYS A 307 -9.33 2.64 -20.53
N TYR A 308 -9.25 2.57 -19.19
CA TYR A 308 -10.30 1.98 -18.37
C TYR A 308 -11.46 2.95 -18.08
N ASN A 309 -11.31 4.22 -18.41
CA ASN A 309 -12.31 5.27 -18.21
C ASN A 309 -12.89 5.29 -16.78
N LYS A 310 -12.00 5.26 -15.78
CA LYS A 310 -12.31 5.30 -14.35
C LYS A 310 -11.47 6.36 -13.67
N PRO A 311 -11.99 7.02 -12.61
CA PRO A 311 -11.17 7.85 -11.74
C PRO A 311 -9.94 7.10 -11.22
N ILE A 312 -8.80 7.78 -11.13
CA ILE A 312 -7.56 7.19 -10.63
C ILE A 312 -7.14 7.93 -9.36
N TYR A 313 -6.77 7.16 -8.34
CA TYR A 313 -6.09 7.66 -7.16
C TYR A 313 -4.69 7.03 -7.11
N VAL A 314 -3.64 7.84 -6.97
CA VAL A 314 -2.31 7.31 -6.65
C VAL A 314 -2.35 6.90 -5.19
N THR A 315 -2.61 5.62 -4.95
CA THR A 315 -2.84 5.05 -3.61
C THR A 315 -1.56 4.77 -2.84
N GLU A 316 -0.43 4.66 -3.57
CA GLU A 316 0.90 4.63 -2.97
C GLU A 316 1.95 5.15 -3.95
N ASN A 317 2.81 6.05 -3.45
CA ASN A 317 4.07 6.43 -4.06
C ASN A 317 5.00 6.96 -2.96
N GLY A 318 6.21 6.44 -2.85
CA GLY A 318 7.12 6.79 -1.77
C GLY A 318 8.54 6.32 -1.99
N LEU A 319 9.44 6.73 -1.09
CA LEU A 319 10.86 6.50 -1.18
C LEU A 319 11.42 6.00 0.15
N ALA A 320 12.13 4.86 0.13
CA ALA A 320 12.99 4.50 1.24
C ALA A 320 14.20 5.45 1.28
N ASP A 321 14.24 6.31 2.28
CA ASP A 321 15.25 7.36 2.44
C ASP A 321 15.36 7.74 3.93
N ALA A 322 16.16 7.01 4.67
CA ALA A 322 16.27 7.15 6.12
C ALA A 322 16.78 8.54 6.54
N GLN A 323 17.60 9.18 5.72
CA GLN A 323 18.15 10.50 5.98
C GLN A 323 17.27 11.66 5.51
N ASP A 324 16.13 11.36 4.86
CA ASP A 324 15.23 12.36 4.29
C ASP A 324 15.87 13.34 3.28
N ALA A 325 16.99 12.98 2.70
CA ALA A 325 17.77 13.86 1.82
C ALA A 325 17.14 13.98 0.41
N ARG A 326 16.37 13.01 -0.03
CA ARG A 326 15.84 12.89 -1.39
C ARG A 326 14.32 12.88 -1.47
N ARG A 327 13.60 12.57 -0.37
CA ARG A 327 12.15 12.34 -0.35
C ARG A 327 11.35 13.55 -0.82
N ALA A 328 11.73 14.74 -0.40
CA ALA A 328 11.06 15.97 -0.83
C ALA A 328 11.14 16.19 -2.36
N LYS A 329 12.34 16.01 -2.93
CA LYS A 329 12.54 16.11 -4.39
C LYS A 329 11.82 14.97 -5.11
N PHE A 330 11.87 13.75 -4.61
CA PHE A 330 11.16 12.60 -5.16
C PHE A 330 9.65 12.88 -5.27
N THR A 331 9.02 13.33 -4.19
CA THR A 331 7.59 13.66 -4.15
C THR A 331 7.26 14.77 -5.13
N LYS A 332 8.05 15.84 -5.14
CA LYS A 332 7.87 16.97 -6.05
C LYS A 332 7.96 16.56 -7.53
N ASP A 333 8.95 15.75 -7.88
CA ASP A 333 9.15 15.28 -9.26
C ASP A 333 8.00 14.37 -9.72
N HIS A 334 7.50 13.46 -8.86
CA HIS A 334 6.35 12.61 -9.18
C HIS A 334 5.07 13.44 -9.34
N LEU A 335 4.81 14.40 -8.46
CA LEU A 335 3.66 15.29 -8.54
C LEU A 335 3.68 16.17 -9.80
N TYR A 336 4.85 16.59 -10.25
CA TYR A 336 4.99 17.27 -11.55
C TYR A 336 4.47 16.38 -12.69
N TRP A 337 4.85 15.12 -12.73
CA TRP A 337 4.44 14.20 -13.79
C TRP A 337 2.98 13.76 -13.68
N ILE A 338 2.44 13.67 -12.47
CA ILE A 338 1.00 13.46 -12.23
C ILE A 338 0.21 14.65 -12.76
N HIS A 339 0.62 15.88 -12.40
CA HIS A 339 -0.03 17.10 -12.91
C HIS A 339 0.01 17.15 -14.43
N LYS A 340 1.12 16.76 -15.07
CA LYS A 340 1.19 16.67 -16.52
C LYS A 340 0.18 15.69 -17.09
N ALA A 341 -0.01 14.53 -16.49
CA ALA A 341 -1.02 13.57 -16.91
C ALA A 341 -2.45 14.14 -16.79
N ILE A 342 -2.74 14.86 -15.69
CA ILE A 342 -4.03 15.54 -15.48
C ILE A 342 -4.27 16.58 -16.59
N LYS A 343 -3.26 17.36 -16.98
CA LYS A 343 -3.37 18.33 -18.07
C LYS A 343 -3.59 17.72 -19.46
N GLU A 344 -3.41 16.41 -19.58
CA GLU A 344 -3.68 15.61 -20.77
C GLU A 344 -4.91 14.68 -20.57
N ASP A 345 -5.88 15.17 -19.76
CA ASP A 345 -7.19 14.54 -19.51
C ASP A 345 -7.13 13.14 -18.89
N VAL A 346 -6.15 12.87 -18.03
CA VAL A 346 -6.19 11.71 -17.15
C VAL A 346 -6.90 12.10 -15.86
N ASP A 347 -7.99 11.42 -15.52
CA ASP A 347 -8.81 11.71 -14.34
C ASP A 347 -8.14 11.21 -13.06
N VAL A 348 -7.10 11.92 -12.61
CA VAL A 348 -6.42 11.65 -11.34
C VAL A 348 -7.00 12.55 -10.27
N ARG A 349 -7.58 11.94 -9.22
CA ARG A 349 -8.32 12.65 -8.17
C ARG A 349 -7.66 12.66 -6.81
N GLY A 350 -6.51 11.99 -6.64
CA GLY A 350 -5.82 11.98 -5.35
C GLY A 350 -4.42 11.40 -5.41
N TYR A 351 -3.64 11.73 -4.37
CA TYR A 351 -2.29 11.22 -4.16
C TYR A 351 -2.08 10.90 -2.67
N PHE A 352 -1.67 9.68 -2.38
CA PHE A 352 -1.35 9.18 -1.05
C PHE A 352 0.14 8.83 -0.99
N HIS A 353 0.88 9.53 -0.15
CA HIS A 353 2.29 9.23 0.06
C HIS A 353 2.45 7.93 0.87
N TRP A 354 3.31 7.03 0.41
CA TRP A 354 3.74 5.88 1.19
C TRP A 354 5.03 6.22 1.92
N SER A 355 5.01 6.36 3.25
CA SER A 355 3.87 6.22 4.15
C SER A 355 3.84 7.37 5.16
N LEU A 356 2.79 7.45 5.99
CA LEU A 356 2.75 8.43 7.07
C LEU A 356 3.91 8.17 8.04
N LEU A 357 4.02 6.96 8.55
CA LEU A 357 5.00 6.52 9.54
C LEU A 357 6.09 5.66 8.92
N ASP A 358 7.31 5.70 9.46
CA ASP A 358 8.21 4.58 9.29
C ASP A 358 7.53 3.31 9.81
N ASN A 359 7.71 2.19 9.13
CA ASN A 359 6.98 0.98 9.45
C ASN A 359 7.77 -0.28 9.11
N PHE A 360 7.17 -1.44 9.35
CA PHE A 360 7.74 -2.74 9.04
C PHE A 360 7.65 -3.03 7.53
N GLU A 361 8.79 -3.00 6.82
CA GLU A 361 8.85 -3.23 5.36
C GLU A 361 8.96 -4.72 5.01
N TRP A 362 8.01 -5.49 5.46
CA TRP A 362 7.82 -6.90 5.11
C TRP A 362 9.10 -7.74 5.32
N ASP A 363 9.54 -8.50 4.29
CA ASP A 363 10.75 -9.34 4.32
C ASP A 363 12.08 -8.55 4.45
N LYS A 364 12.04 -7.21 4.51
CA LYS A 364 13.18 -6.36 4.78
C LYS A 364 13.24 -5.90 6.24
N GLY A 365 12.08 -5.91 6.93
CA GLY A 365 12.00 -5.48 8.32
C GLY A 365 11.98 -3.96 8.50
N PHE A 366 12.56 -3.46 9.55
CA PHE A 366 12.45 -2.06 9.96
C PHE A 366 13.50 -1.10 9.39
N TRP A 367 14.58 -1.59 8.79
CA TRP A 367 15.66 -0.72 8.33
C TRP A 367 15.28 0.19 7.13
N PRO A 368 14.40 -0.18 6.18
CA PRO A 368 13.95 0.76 5.17
C PRO A 368 12.98 1.79 5.77
N ARG A 369 13.24 3.06 5.58
CA ARG A 369 12.45 4.16 6.17
C ARG A 369 11.68 4.91 5.09
N PHE A 370 10.36 4.72 5.04
CA PHE A 370 9.46 5.36 4.08
C PHE A 370 8.67 6.53 4.66
N GLY A 371 8.59 6.62 5.99
CA GLY A 371 7.71 7.56 6.68
C GLY A 371 8.00 9.02 6.39
N LEU A 372 6.96 9.82 6.21
CA LEU A 372 7.03 11.27 6.41
C LEU A 372 7.33 11.61 7.87
N ILE A 373 6.94 10.73 8.75
CA ILE A 373 7.18 10.80 10.19
C ILE A 373 8.11 9.65 10.56
N GLU A 374 9.26 10.01 11.15
CA GLU A 374 10.16 9.07 11.76
C GLU A 374 9.54 8.45 13.01
N VAL A 375 9.69 7.15 13.18
CA VAL A 375 9.30 6.42 14.39
C VAL A 375 10.55 5.87 15.07
N ASP A 376 10.76 6.28 16.29
CA ASP A 376 11.68 5.61 17.20
C ASP A 376 10.98 4.36 17.76
N TYR A 377 11.38 3.17 17.33
CA TYR A 377 10.72 1.93 17.71
C TYR A 377 10.94 1.50 19.17
N GLN A 378 11.84 2.16 19.90
CA GLN A 378 12.05 1.89 21.34
C GLN A 378 11.11 2.75 22.19
N THR A 379 10.99 4.02 21.86
CA THR A 379 10.21 5.01 22.62
C THR A 379 8.84 5.30 22.02
N LEU A 380 8.59 4.81 20.80
CA LEU A 380 7.41 5.10 19.98
C LEU A 380 7.21 6.59 19.71
N LYS A 381 8.25 7.40 19.82
CA LYS A 381 8.22 8.82 19.49
C LYS A 381 8.02 9.04 17.99
N ARG A 382 7.14 9.97 17.63
CA ARG A 382 6.86 10.40 16.25
C ARG A 382 7.54 11.73 15.99
N ILE A 383 8.39 11.80 14.97
CA ILE A 383 9.16 13.00 14.61
C ILE A 383 8.90 13.32 13.13
N PRO A 384 8.09 14.35 12.82
CA PRO A 384 7.89 14.77 11.42
C PRO A 384 9.21 15.19 10.77
N ARG A 385 9.49 14.63 9.59
CA ARG A 385 10.69 14.94 8.82
C ARG A 385 10.55 16.25 8.03
N PRO A 386 11.67 16.89 7.61
CA PRO A 386 11.61 18.07 6.75
C PRO A 386 10.76 17.89 5.49
N SER A 387 10.81 16.72 4.85
CA SER A 387 9.97 16.39 3.69
C SER A 387 8.48 16.40 3.99
N ALA A 388 8.07 16.05 5.21
CA ALA A 388 6.67 16.10 5.63
C ALA A 388 6.11 17.53 5.58
N TYR A 389 6.87 18.52 6.04
CA TYR A 389 6.45 19.92 5.98
C TYR A 389 6.41 20.46 4.56
N GLN A 390 7.30 20.00 3.67
CA GLN A 390 7.26 20.36 2.27
C GLN A 390 6.02 19.76 1.57
N TYR A 391 5.68 18.52 1.86
CA TYR A 391 4.46 17.88 1.37
C TYR A 391 3.21 18.55 1.96
N ALA A 392 3.20 18.88 3.24
CA ALA A 392 2.13 19.61 3.91
C ALA A 392 1.80 20.94 3.22
N LYS A 393 2.82 21.68 2.77
CA LYS A 393 2.61 22.91 2.01
C LYS A 393 1.86 22.66 0.70
N ILE A 394 2.22 21.59 -0.03
CA ILE A 394 1.53 21.21 -1.27
C ILE A 394 0.07 20.83 -0.98
N CYS A 395 -0.18 20.07 0.08
CA CYS A 395 -1.53 19.67 0.48
C CYS A 395 -2.42 20.87 0.81
N ARG A 396 -1.91 21.84 1.59
CA ARG A 396 -2.67 23.04 1.98
C ARG A 396 -2.92 24.00 0.82
N GLU A 397 -1.91 24.20 -0.04
CA GLU A 397 -2.01 25.12 -1.18
C GLU A 397 -2.75 24.49 -2.38
N ASN A 398 -3.00 23.18 -2.37
CA ASN A 398 -3.46 22.39 -3.52
C ASN A 398 -2.64 22.70 -4.79
N ALA A 399 -1.35 22.89 -4.62
CA ALA A 399 -0.47 23.39 -5.68
C ALA A 399 1.00 22.98 -5.48
N LEU A 400 1.70 22.81 -6.58
CA LEU A 400 3.14 22.56 -6.63
C LEU A 400 3.87 23.78 -7.17
N LYS A 401 4.78 24.36 -6.38
CA LYS A 401 5.70 25.42 -6.82
C LYS A 401 6.99 24.82 -7.37
N LEU A 402 7.32 25.12 -8.64
CA LEU A 402 8.52 24.64 -9.34
C LEU A 402 9.72 25.49 -9.02
#